data_90b028152f05848b2e18f2d4bc24bcb0
#
_entry.id   90b028152f05848b2e18f2d4bc24bcb0
#
_cell.length_a   1.000
_cell.length_b   1.000
_cell.length_c   1.000
_cell.angle_alpha   90.00
_cell.angle_beta   90.00
_cell.angle_gamma   90.00
#
_symmetry.space_group_name_H-M   'P 1'
#
loop_
_entity.id
_entity.type
_entity.pdbx_description
1 polymer ?
#
loop_
_entity_poly.entity_id
_entity_poly.type
_entity_poly.pdbx_seq_one_letter_code
_entity_poly.pdbx_strand_id
1 'polypeptide(L)'
;MKKYNNKYRIESVRLKNWDYRNNGAYFITINTGNRKHFFGEIINSEMQLSPIGEYAQNFWMEIPKHFPFVELGNFVVMPNHTHGILIINNIKSLHCYDMDKSLHCNDSTGNQYFSDISPKSGSISTIVRSYKSVVSKHARLLNPEFNWQPKFHDHIIRNSESFERIQNYIENNPSNWKEDKFYST
;
A
#
# COMPACT_ATOMS: atom_id res chain seq x y z
N MET A 1 6.24 0.01 -28.76
CA MET A 1 5.94 -0.56 -27.42
C MET A 1 6.83 -1.77 -27.19
N LYS A 2 7.59 -1.82 -26.10
CA LYS A 2 8.44 -2.98 -25.78
C LYS A 2 7.56 -4.12 -25.26
N LYS A 3 7.63 -5.29 -25.90
CA LYS A 3 6.96 -6.52 -25.44
C LYS A 3 7.90 -7.27 -24.47
N TYR A 4 7.33 -7.83 -23.41
CA TYR A 4 7.97 -8.80 -22.53
C TYR A 4 7.16 -10.10 -22.57
N ASN A 5 7.79 -11.22 -22.86
CA ASN A 5 7.15 -12.52 -23.09
C ASN A 5 5.92 -12.45 -24.02
N ASN A 6 6.03 -11.77 -25.14
CA ASN A 6 4.95 -11.52 -26.10
C ASN A 6 3.70 -10.80 -25.57
N LYS A 7 3.70 -10.29 -24.33
CA LYS A 7 2.63 -9.48 -23.74
C LYS A 7 2.99 -8.01 -23.75
N TYR A 8 2.02 -7.14 -24.01
CA TYR A 8 2.23 -5.69 -23.90
C TYR A 8 2.48 -5.32 -22.45
N ARG A 9 3.61 -4.65 -22.19
CA ARG A 9 3.89 -4.10 -20.87
C ARG A 9 3.12 -2.79 -20.75
N ILE A 10 2.10 -2.78 -19.91
CA ILE A 10 1.43 -1.53 -19.52
C ILE A 10 2.48 -0.65 -18.82
N GLU A 11 2.70 0.55 -19.34
CA GLU A 11 3.62 1.51 -18.73
C GLU A 11 3.20 1.80 -17.29
N SER A 12 4.18 2.07 -16.45
CA SER A 12 3.91 2.48 -15.08
C SER A 12 3.29 3.88 -15.10
N VAL A 13 2.17 4.07 -14.43
CA VAL A 13 1.55 5.39 -14.19
C VAL A 13 2.34 6.24 -13.19
N ARG A 14 3.42 5.70 -12.64
CA ARG A 14 4.29 6.39 -11.70
C ARG A 14 5.11 7.47 -12.39
N LEU A 15 5.37 8.53 -11.65
CA LEU A 15 6.23 9.63 -12.11
C LEU A 15 7.64 9.09 -12.39
N LYS A 16 8.10 9.16 -13.66
CA LYS A 16 9.34 8.51 -14.13
C LYS A 16 10.60 9.02 -13.42
N ASN A 17 10.62 10.28 -13.01
CA ASN A 17 11.79 10.96 -12.42
C ASN A 17 11.65 11.18 -10.90
N TRP A 18 10.73 10.49 -10.23
CA TRP A 18 10.53 10.62 -8.79
C TRP A 18 11.10 9.40 -8.05
N ASP A 19 11.93 9.66 -7.05
CA ASP A 19 12.37 8.60 -6.14
C ASP A 19 11.34 8.44 -5.01
N TYR A 20 10.63 7.33 -5.01
CA TYR A 20 9.59 6.98 -4.03
C TYR A 20 10.15 6.58 -2.65
N ARG A 21 11.42 6.88 -2.38
CA ARG A 21 12.06 6.90 -1.06
C ARG A 21 12.14 8.31 -0.47
N ASN A 22 11.88 9.34 -1.27
CA ASN A 22 11.94 10.72 -0.82
C ASN A 22 10.92 10.99 0.28
N ASN A 23 11.29 11.88 1.21
CA ASN A 23 10.36 12.41 2.20
C ASN A 23 9.14 13.02 1.50
N GLY A 24 7.97 12.76 2.06
CA GLY A 24 6.71 13.25 1.51
C GLY A 24 5.52 12.38 1.89
N ALA A 25 4.34 12.88 1.61
CA ALA A 25 3.09 12.17 1.84
C ALA A 25 2.59 11.54 0.52
N TYR A 26 2.14 10.30 0.61
CA TYR A 26 1.70 9.49 -0.52
C TYR A 26 0.32 8.91 -0.24
N PHE A 27 -0.64 9.28 -1.06
CA PHE A 27 -1.96 8.65 -1.04
C PHE A 27 -1.91 7.34 -1.82
N ILE A 28 -2.33 6.25 -1.18
CA ILE A 28 -2.25 4.89 -1.70
C ILE A 28 -3.64 4.29 -1.84
N THR A 29 -3.92 3.66 -2.97
CA THR A 29 -5.12 2.83 -3.17
C THR A 29 -4.72 1.42 -3.57
N ILE A 30 -5.25 0.42 -2.87
CA ILE A 30 -4.96 -1.00 -3.13
C ILE A 30 -6.28 -1.75 -3.30
N ASN A 31 -6.53 -2.31 -4.48
CA ASN A 31 -7.75 -3.04 -4.77
C ASN A 31 -7.59 -4.55 -4.57
N THR A 32 -8.67 -5.20 -4.19
CA THR A 32 -8.79 -6.67 -4.26
C THR A 32 -8.85 -7.15 -5.71
N GLY A 33 -8.49 -8.40 -5.93
CA GLY A 33 -8.62 -9.04 -7.23
C GLY A 33 -10.06 -9.07 -7.71
N ASN A 34 -10.27 -8.66 -8.96
CA ASN A 34 -11.58 -8.54 -9.59
C ASN A 34 -12.60 -7.70 -8.79
N ARG A 35 -12.14 -6.82 -7.91
CA ARG A 35 -12.97 -5.99 -7.02
C ARG A 35 -13.96 -6.80 -6.17
N LYS A 36 -13.61 -8.02 -5.80
CA LYS A 36 -14.42 -8.84 -4.88
C LYS A 36 -14.45 -8.20 -3.49
N HIS A 37 -15.61 -8.22 -2.85
CA HIS A 37 -15.85 -7.67 -1.50
C HIS A 37 -15.30 -8.63 -0.44
N PHE A 38 -13.97 -8.72 -0.31
CA PHE A 38 -13.33 -9.57 0.69
C PHE A 38 -13.29 -8.93 2.08
N PHE A 39 -13.32 -7.60 2.16
CA PHE A 39 -13.07 -6.87 3.39
C PHE A 39 -14.31 -6.60 4.22
N GLY A 40 -15.50 -6.84 3.69
CA GLY A 40 -16.77 -6.61 4.39
C GLY A 40 -17.78 -5.87 3.52
N GLU A 41 -18.68 -5.15 4.16
CA GLU A 41 -19.77 -4.45 3.49
C GLU A 41 -20.06 -3.09 4.15
N ILE A 42 -20.75 -2.20 3.44
CA ILE A 42 -21.22 -0.93 3.98
C ILE A 42 -22.67 -1.07 4.42
N ILE A 43 -22.92 -0.90 5.71
CA ILE A 43 -24.27 -0.89 6.32
C ILE A 43 -24.48 0.47 6.98
N ASN A 44 -25.56 1.14 6.65
CA ASN A 44 -25.91 2.46 7.22
C ASN A 44 -24.78 3.49 7.07
N SER A 45 -24.10 3.51 5.92
CA SER A 45 -22.95 4.40 5.65
C SER A 45 -21.70 4.12 6.51
N GLU A 46 -21.64 2.99 7.20
CA GLU A 46 -20.50 2.55 8.00
C GLU A 46 -19.91 1.25 7.45
N MET A 47 -18.60 1.11 7.51
CA MET A 47 -17.91 -0.10 7.09
C MET A 47 -17.98 -1.17 8.18
N GLN A 48 -18.64 -2.30 7.87
CA GLN A 48 -18.63 -3.50 8.69
C GLN A 48 -17.54 -4.44 8.16
N LEU A 49 -16.45 -4.54 8.92
CA LEU A 49 -15.29 -5.34 8.49
C LEU A 49 -15.59 -6.84 8.60
N SER A 50 -15.19 -7.58 7.59
CA SER A 50 -15.01 -9.03 7.68
C SER A 50 -13.71 -9.35 8.45
N PRO A 51 -13.48 -10.59 8.89
CA PRO A 51 -12.21 -11.00 9.48
C PRO A 51 -10.99 -10.72 8.57
N ILE A 52 -11.16 -10.76 7.24
CA ILE A 52 -10.12 -10.37 6.28
C ILE A 52 -9.92 -8.86 6.27
N GLY A 53 -11.00 -8.09 6.40
CA GLY A 53 -10.95 -6.63 6.54
C GLY A 53 -10.23 -6.20 7.83
N GLU A 54 -10.45 -6.90 8.93
CA GLU A 54 -9.74 -6.67 10.19
C GLU A 54 -8.22 -6.91 10.03
N TYR A 55 -7.81 -7.97 9.33
CA TYR A 55 -6.39 -8.16 8.99
C TYR A 55 -5.84 -7.00 8.15
N ALA A 56 -6.59 -6.53 7.16
CA ALA A 56 -6.17 -5.41 6.34
C ALA A 56 -5.97 -4.14 7.19
N GLN A 57 -6.89 -3.86 8.12
CA GLN A 57 -6.79 -2.72 9.03
C GLN A 57 -5.62 -2.86 10.00
N ASN A 58 -5.51 -3.98 10.69
CA ASN A 58 -4.52 -4.20 11.73
C ASN A 58 -3.09 -4.16 11.16
N PHE A 59 -2.83 -4.84 10.04
CA PHE A 59 -1.51 -4.84 9.43
C PHE A 59 -1.12 -3.50 8.80
N TRP A 60 -2.10 -2.65 8.42
CA TRP A 60 -1.78 -1.28 8.03
C TRP A 60 -1.24 -0.48 9.22
N MET A 61 -1.88 -0.59 10.37
CA MET A 61 -1.45 0.10 11.60
C MET A 61 -0.09 -0.40 12.11
N GLU A 62 0.35 -1.59 11.70
CA GLU A 62 1.65 -2.15 12.05
C GLU A 62 2.81 -1.69 11.15
N ILE A 63 2.52 -1.02 10.02
CA ILE A 63 3.57 -0.55 9.09
C ILE A 63 4.70 0.20 9.79
N PRO A 64 4.45 1.17 10.71
CA PRO A 64 5.54 1.89 11.37
C PRO A 64 6.45 1.02 12.26
N LYS A 65 5.96 -0.12 12.75
CA LYS A 65 6.79 -1.07 13.51
C LYS A 65 7.88 -1.72 12.65
N HIS A 66 7.58 -1.93 11.37
CA HIS A 66 8.50 -2.55 10.40
C HIS A 66 9.28 -1.51 9.57
N PHE A 67 8.76 -0.30 9.48
CA PHE A 67 9.34 0.82 8.74
C PHE A 67 9.31 2.08 9.63
N PRO A 68 10.27 2.24 10.58
CA PRO A 68 10.24 3.33 11.57
C PRO A 68 10.28 4.75 10.98
N PHE A 69 10.69 4.87 9.71
CA PHE A 69 10.69 6.13 8.95
C PHE A 69 9.34 6.44 8.30
N VAL A 70 8.31 5.60 8.51
CA VAL A 70 6.96 5.80 7.97
C VAL A 70 6.02 6.24 9.09
N GLU A 71 5.28 7.30 8.84
CA GLU A 71 4.14 7.74 9.63
C GLU A 71 2.86 7.44 8.85
N LEU A 72 1.77 7.16 9.58
CA LEU A 72 0.46 6.93 8.98
C LEU A 72 -0.38 8.20 9.04
N GLY A 73 -0.97 8.58 7.92
CA GLY A 73 -2.13 9.47 7.89
C GLY A 73 -3.43 8.68 7.92
N ASN A 74 -4.53 9.33 7.50
CA ASN A 74 -5.85 8.71 7.45
C ASN A 74 -5.82 7.43 6.62
N PHE A 75 -6.62 6.44 7.07
CA PHE A 75 -6.75 5.15 6.42
C PHE A 75 -8.19 4.64 6.52
N VAL A 76 -8.68 4.00 5.47
CA VAL A 76 -9.98 3.32 5.46
C VAL A 76 -9.90 2.01 4.69
N VAL A 77 -10.57 1.01 5.22
CA VAL A 77 -10.85 -0.25 4.52
C VAL A 77 -12.26 -0.14 3.95
N MET A 78 -12.38 -0.38 2.65
CA MET A 78 -13.65 -0.42 1.91
C MET A 78 -13.94 -1.86 1.48
N PRO A 79 -15.14 -2.22 1.05
CA PRO A 79 -15.48 -3.63 0.75
C PRO A 79 -14.48 -4.34 -0.17
N ASN A 80 -13.94 -3.66 -1.18
CA ASN A 80 -13.08 -4.23 -2.23
C ASN A 80 -11.75 -3.49 -2.43
N HIS A 81 -11.41 -2.53 -1.56
CA HIS A 81 -10.16 -1.80 -1.65
C HIS A 81 -9.79 -1.13 -0.32
N THR A 82 -8.61 -0.56 -0.26
CA THR A 82 -8.17 0.29 0.86
C THR A 82 -7.65 1.61 0.34
N HIS A 83 -7.89 2.68 1.08
CA HIS A 83 -7.25 3.97 0.91
C HIS A 83 -6.43 4.33 2.13
N GLY A 84 -5.26 4.93 1.95
CA GLY A 84 -4.48 5.41 3.08
C GLY A 84 -3.39 6.37 2.67
N ILE A 85 -2.92 7.16 3.63
CA ILE A 85 -1.79 8.07 3.47
C ILE A 85 -0.58 7.48 4.20
N LEU A 86 0.54 7.31 3.47
CA LEU A 86 1.84 6.98 4.03
C LEU A 86 2.74 8.21 3.94
N ILE A 87 3.35 8.58 5.05
CA ILE A 87 4.28 9.72 5.12
C ILE A 87 5.68 9.16 5.35
N ILE A 88 6.58 9.36 4.39
CA ILE A 88 7.99 8.99 4.53
C ILE A 88 8.74 10.15 5.19
N ASN A 89 9.41 9.87 6.31
CA ASN A 89 10.24 10.80 7.05
C ASN A 89 11.57 10.13 7.42
N ASN A 90 12.53 10.21 6.51
CA ASN A 90 13.85 9.57 6.70
C ASN A 90 14.71 10.18 7.81
N ILE A 91 14.35 11.35 8.36
CA ILE A 91 15.07 11.97 9.47
C ILE A 91 14.98 11.07 10.72
N LYS A 92 13.87 10.36 10.90
CA LYS A 92 13.70 9.40 12.01
C LYS A 92 14.59 8.16 11.89
N SER A 93 14.99 7.77 10.68
CA SER A 93 15.87 6.60 10.48
C SER A 93 17.30 6.86 10.96
N LEU A 94 17.77 8.10 10.93
CA LEU A 94 19.12 8.46 11.38
C LEU A 94 19.29 8.32 12.91
N HIS A 95 18.21 8.46 13.69
CA HIS A 95 18.25 8.30 15.14
C HIS A 95 18.21 6.84 15.63
N CYS A 96 17.76 5.90 14.76
CA CYS A 96 17.65 4.48 15.11
C CYS A 96 18.87 3.65 14.66
N TYR A 97 19.78 4.23 13.86
CA TYR A 97 20.91 3.49 13.28
C TYR A 97 22.13 3.36 14.21
N ASP A 98 22.14 4.03 15.38
CA ASP A 98 23.29 3.98 16.29
C ASP A 98 23.29 2.81 17.29
N MET A 99 22.29 1.91 17.24
CA MET A 99 22.19 0.86 18.26
C MET A 99 22.34 -0.60 17.78
N ASP A 100 22.49 -0.89 16.50
CA ASP A 100 22.78 -2.30 16.13
C ASP A 100 23.45 -2.46 14.76
N LYS A 101 24.77 -2.33 14.72
CA LYS A 101 25.63 -2.73 13.59
C LYS A 101 26.16 -4.15 13.78
N SER A 102 25.29 -5.14 13.87
CA SER A 102 25.77 -6.53 13.87
C SER A 102 24.80 -7.54 13.27
N LEU A 103 24.46 -7.38 12.00
CA LEU A 103 24.00 -8.51 11.18
C LEU A 103 24.26 -8.16 9.70
N HIS A 104 25.52 -8.31 9.30
CA HIS A 104 25.91 -8.42 7.90
C HIS A 104 25.43 -9.78 7.38
N CYS A 105 24.29 -9.80 6.71
CA CYS A 105 24.00 -10.87 5.78
C CYS A 105 24.68 -10.55 4.45
N ASN A 106 25.91 -11.01 4.29
CA ASN A 106 26.53 -11.17 2.99
C ASN A 106 25.82 -12.31 2.26
N ASP A 107 24.84 -11.98 1.43
CA ASP A 107 24.36 -12.90 0.41
C ASP A 107 24.70 -12.36 -0.97
N SER A 108 25.85 -12.74 -1.48
CA SER A 108 26.42 -12.31 -2.75
C SER A 108 26.19 -13.31 -3.89
N THR A 109 24.95 -13.82 -4.01
CA THR A 109 24.51 -14.64 -5.17
C THR A 109 23.22 -14.16 -5.82
N GLY A 110 22.84 -12.89 -5.58
CA GLY A 110 21.70 -12.26 -6.27
C GLY A 110 22.00 -11.98 -7.74
N ASN A 111 21.27 -12.61 -8.65
CA ASN A 111 21.32 -12.27 -10.07
C ASN A 111 21.02 -10.78 -10.25
N GLN A 112 21.99 -10.01 -10.80
CA GLN A 112 21.91 -8.55 -11.02
C GLN A 112 20.61 -8.13 -11.69
N TYR A 113 20.09 -8.92 -12.62
CA TYR A 113 18.81 -8.68 -13.29
C TYR A 113 17.61 -8.59 -12.32
N PHE A 114 17.55 -9.45 -11.31
CA PHE A 114 16.46 -9.41 -10.30
C PHE A 114 16.64 -8.24 -9.32
N SER A 115 17.86 -7.85 -9.04
CA SER A 115 18.17 -6.65 -8.25
C SER A 115 17.65 -5.37 -8.93
N ASP A 116 17.86 -5.24 -10.23
CA ASP A 116 17.46 -4.04 -10.99
C ASP A 116 15.94 -3.88 -11.14
N ILE A 117 15.18 -4.98 -11.13
CA ILE A 117 13.71 -4.96 -11.23
C ILE A 117 13.00 -5.01 -9.87
N SER A 118 13.72 -5.27 -8.80
CA SER A 118 13.16 -5.30 -7.45
C SER A 118 12.91 -3.88 -6.94
N PRO A 119 11.82 -3.65 -6.16
CA PRO A 119 11.62 -2.36 -5.52
C PRO A 119 12.81 -2.04 -4.61
N LYS A 120 13.29 -0.80 -4.70
CA LYS A 120 14.35 -0.32 -3.82
C LYS A 120 13.92 -0.38 -2.36
N SER A 121 14.82 -0.80 -1.47
CA SER A 121 14.57 -0.80 -0.03
C SER A 121 14.09 0.57 0.45
N GLY A 122 13.16 0.61 1.39
CA GLY A 122 12.59 1.84 1.93
C GLY A 122 11.63 2.60 1.02
N SER A 123 11.33 2.09 -0.18
CA SER A 123 10.38 2.75 -1.10
C SER A 123 8.92 2.39 -0.75
N ILE A 124 7.98 3.25 -1.15
CA ILE A 124 6.53 2.97 -1.08
C ILE A 124 6.20 1.58 -1.65
N SER A 125 6.88 1.16 -2.72
CA SER A 125 6.68 -0.17 -3.32
C SER A 125 7.03 -1.31 -2.39
N THR A 126 8.10 -1.18 -1.62
CA THR A 126 8.54 -2.19 -0.65
C THR A 126 7.56 -2.25 0.51
N ILE A 127 7.13 -1.10 1.03
CA ILE A 127 6.16 -1.00 2.12
C ILE A 127 4.84 -1.66 1.73
N VAL A 128 4.25 -1.26 0.58
CA VAL A 128 2.99 -1.82 0.10
C VAL A 128 3.12 -3.32 -0.24
N ARG A 129 4.28 -3.77 -0.77
CA ARG A 129 4.53 -5.19 -1.01
C ARG A 129 4.51 -5.99 0.30
N SER A 130 5.18 -5.49 1.35
CA SER A 130 5.20 -6.12 2.67
C SER A 130 3.79 -6.23 3.24
N TYR A 131 3.04 -5.13 3.25
CA TYR A 131 1.65 -5.08 3.67
C TYR A 131 0.77 -6.08 2.91
N LYS A 132 0.79 -6.05 1.57
CA LYS A 132 0.01 -7.00 0.75
C LYS A 132 0.37 -8.45 1.01
N SER A 133 1.65 -8.73 1.30
CA SER A 133 2.14 -10.09 1.58
C SER A 133 1.58 -10.63 2.88
N VAL A 134 1.66 -9.85 3.97
CA VAL A 134 1.18 -10.30 5.29
C VAL A 134 -0.34 -10.46 5.31
N VAL A 135 -1.09 -9.51 4.73
CA VAL A 135 -2.55 -9.62 4.59
C VAL A 135 -2.91 -10.87 3.78
N SER A 136 -2.24 -11.11 2.62
CA SER A 136 -2.52 -12.31 1.80
C SER A 136 -2.27 -13.61 2.55
N LYS A 137 -1.19 -13.66 3.35
CA LYS A 137 -0.86 -14.85 4.15
C LYS A 137 -2.00 -15.21 5.09
N HIS A 138 -2.54 -14.24 5.85
CA HIS A 138 -3.60 -14.48 6.83
C HIS A 138 -4.98 -14.62 6.17
N ALA A 139 -5.28 -13.79 5.18
CA ALA A 139 -6.56 -13.84 4.47
C ALA A 139 -6.79 -15.21 3.78
N ARG A 140 -5.75 -15.80 3.20
CA ARG A 140 -5.86 -17.11 2.53
C ARG A 140 -6.08 -18.29 3.47
N LEU A 141 -5.82 -18.13 4.76
CA LEU A 141 -6.20 -19.13 5.76
C LEU A 141 -7.74 -19.15 5.96
N LEU A 142 -8.40 -18.02 5.74
CA LEU A 142 -9.86 -17.87 5.86
C LEU A 142 -10.55 -18.09 4.50
N ASN A 143 -9.98 -17.57 3.43
CA ASN A 143 -10.50 -17.69 2.08
C ASN A 143 -9.35 -17.88 1.08
N PRO A 144 -9.12 -19.12 0.58
CA PRO A 144 -8.06 -19.42 -0.38
C PRO A 144 -8.11 -18.62 -1.69
N GLU A 145 -9.31 -18.12 -2.07
CA GLU A 145 -9.47 -17.31 -3.27
C GLU A 145 -8.99 -15.86 -3.11
N PHE A 146 -8.65 -15.44 -1.87
CA PHE A 146 -8.20 -14.08 -1.64
C PHE A 146 -6.99 -13.74 -2.48
N ASN A 147 -7.10 -12.66 -3.21
CA ASN A 147 -6.01 -12.09 -3.98
C ASN A 147 -6.18 -10.57 -4.12
N TRP A 148 -5.07 -9.91 -4.34
CA TRP A 148 -5.02 -8.50 -4.66
C TRP A 148 -4.98 -8.27 -6.17
N GLN A 149 -5.52 -7.15 -6.60
CA GLN A 149 -5.22 -6.65 -7.94
C GLN A 149 -3.69 -6.42 -8.05
N PRO A 150 -3.06 -6.80 -9.19
CA PRO A 150 -1.66 -6.48 -9.44
C PRO A 150 -1.42 -4.97 -9.37
N LYS A 151 -0.26 -4.56 -8.82
CA LYS A 151 0.12 -3.16 -8.61
C LYS A 151 -0.75 -2.50 -7.53
N PHE A 152 -0.70 -1.18 -7.47
CA PHE A 152 -1.51 -0.27 -6.66
C PHE A 152 -1.45 1.12 -7.30
N HIS A 153 -2.34 2.01 -6.92
CA HIS A 153 -2.32 3.41 -7.32
C HIS A 153 -1.65 4.22 -6.22
N ASP A 154 -0.80 5.16 -6.62
CA ASP A 154 -0.16 6.12 -5.73
C ASP A 154 -0.29 7.53 -6.29
N HIS A 155 -0.43 8.50 -5.38
CA HIS A 155 -0.44 9.92 -5.69
C HIS A 155 0.43 10.67 -4.68
N ILE A 156 1.35 11.52 -5.18
CA ILE A 156 2.24 12.32 -4.33
C ILE A 156 1.47 13.56 -3.88
N ILE A 157 1.29 13.72 -2.58
CA ILE A 157 0.64 14.89 -1.98
C ILE A 157 1.68 16.00 -1.84
N ARG A 158 1.47 17.14 -2.48
CA ARG A 158 2.49 18.20 -2.60
C ARG A 158 2.25 19.42 -1.73
N ASN A 159 1.05 19.60 -1.21
CA ASN A 159 0.68 20.76 -0.39
C ASN A 159 -0.39 20.38 0.64
N SER A 160 -0.59 21.26 1.64
CA SER A 160 -1.55 21.07 2.72
C SER A 160 -3.00 20.98 2.23
N GLU A 161 -3.38 21.79 1.26
CA GLU A 161 -4.74 21.79 0.70
C GLU A 161 -5.08 20.42 0.07
N SER A 162 -4.14 19.84 -0.71
CA SER A 162 -4.32 18.49 -1.26
C SER A 162 -4.33 17.43 -0.18
N PHE A 163 -3.55 17.62 0.90
CA PHE A 163 -3.51 16.72 2.03
C PHE A 163 -4.87 16.68 2.74
N GLU A 164 -5.41 17.83 3.12
CA GLU A 164 -6.73 17.97 3.76
C GLU A 164 -7.86 17.41 2.90
N ARG A 165 -7.85 17.73 1.60
CA ARG A 165 -8.85 17.19 0.66
C ARG A 165 -8.83 15.67 0.61
N ILE A 166 -7.64 15.06 0.60
CA ILE A 166 -7.49 13.60 0.56
C ILE A 166 -7.89 12.98 1.90
N GLN A 167 -7.55 13.60 3.04
CA GLN A 167 -8.00 13.16 4.35
C GLN A 167 -9.54 13.13 4.41
N ASN A 168 -10.20 14.23 4.05
CA ASN A 168 -11.65 14.33 4.01
C ASN A 168 -12.27 13.28 3.07
N TYR A 169 -11.62 13.02 1.91
CA TYR A 169 -12.06 11.97 0.99
C TYR A 169 -11.99 10.59 1.65
N ILE A 170 -10.91 10.28 2.37
CA ILE A 170 -10.74 8.98 3.05
C ILE A 170 -11.78 8.82 4.15
N GLU A 171 -11.99 9.83 4.98
CA GLU A 171 -12.94 9.81 6.10
C GLU A 171 -14.39 9.63 5.64
N ASN A 172 -14.77 10.32 4.58
CA ASN A 172 -16.14 10.30 4.06
C ASN A 172 -16.39 9.17 3.04
N ASN A 173 -15.38 8.35 2.73
CA ASN A 173 -15.49 7.32 1.70
C ASN A 173 -16.60 6.29 2.00
N PRO A 174 -16.77 5.78 3.25
CA PRO A 174 -17.87 4.86 3.56
C PRO A 174 -19.25 5.47 3.32
N SER A 175 -19.46 6.73 3.70
CA SER A 175 -20.74 7.44 3.49
C SER A 175 -21.04 7.67 2.00
N ASN A 176 -20.00 7.82 1.19
CA ASN A 176 -20.08 8.07 -0.25
C ASN A 176 -19.86 6.80 -1.10
N TRP A 177 -19.96 5.61 -0.49
CA TRP A 177 -19.63 4.35 -1.16
C TRP A 177 -20.34 4.14 -2.50
N LYS A 178 -21.63 4.48 -2.59
CA LYS A 178 -22.42 4.32 -3.83
C LYS A 178 -21.95 5.19 -4.99
N GLU A 179 -21.26 6.28 -4.69
CA GLU A 179 -20.70 7.23 -5.67
C GLU A 179 -19.22 6.95 -5.96
N ASP A 180 -18.62 6.00 -5.22
CA ASP A 180 -17.21 5.66 -5.41
C ASP A 180 -16.98 4.97 -6.75
N LYS A 181 -15.90 5.34 -7.44
CA LYS A 181 -15.48 4.72 -8.73
C LYS A 181 -15.17 3.23 -8.63
N PHE A 182 -14.97 2.71 -7.43
CA PHE A 182 -14.74 1.30 -7.13
C PHE A 182 -16.01 0.57 -6.72
N TYR A 183 -17.14 1.28 -6.63
CA TYR A 183 -18.42 0.66 -6.31
C TYR A 183 -18.70 -0.51 -7.27
N SER A 184 -19.09 -1.63 -6.70
CA SER A 184 -19.63 -2.80 -7.41
C SER A 184 -20.73 -3.41 -6.55
N THR A 185 -21.78 -3.89 -7.18
CA THR A 185 -22.86 -4.65 -6.54
C THR A 185 -22.47 -6.12 -6.41
#